data_9d7f49f807d850d9d8c84b5adfcbddc5
#
_entry.id   9d7f49f807d850d9d8c84b5adfcbddc5
#
_cell.length_a   1.000
_cell.length_b   1.000
_cell.length_c   1.000
_cell.angle_alpha   90.00
_cell.angle_beta   90.00
_cell.angle_gamma   90.00
#
_symmetry.space_group_name_H-M   'P 1'
#
loop_
_entity.id
_entity.type
_entity.pdbx_description
1 polymer ?
#
loop_
_entity_poly.entity_id
_entity_poly.type
_entity_poly.pdbx_seq_one_letter_code
_entity_poly.pdbx_strand_id
1 'polypeptide(L)'
;MLKILLLISILFSDTLNQNKIDLLIEHYSKINFFETDFELVTYLSKKEKFRNNGVIQVEKSNFKISINDEVYAYLNNKFYTISSTNKELTILNINKNERIIDESILFKINPLIFIKKFKENNNITFEEENDKYIIRYISEYEKYNILFEKNYDLVNIEIIYNNSEISNKIFFSQTRNININRNIEIDLNDYKDYYVNEL
;
A
#
# COMPACT_ATOMS: atom_id res chain seq x y z
N MET A 1 -25.16 -10.47 36.63
CA MET A 1 -25.23 -9.18 35.95
C MET A 1 -23.89 -8.72 35.36
N LEU A 2 -22.78 -8.76 36.08
CA LEU A 2 -21.47 -8.29 35.58
C LEU A 2 -20.99 -8.97 34.28
N LYS A 3 -21.16 -10.32 34.18
CA LYS A 3 -20.75 -11.08 32.96
C LYS A 3 -21.57 -10.75 31.69
N ILE A 4 -22.83 -10.37 31.84
CA ILE A 4 -23.70 -9.99 30.71
C ILE A 4 -23.32 -8.60 30.21
N LEU A 5 -22.99 -7.66 31.13
CA LEU A 5 -22.51 -6.33 30.76
C LEU A 5 -21.18 -6.37 30.01
N LEU A 6 -20.27 -7.29 30.40
CA LEU A 6 -18.98 -7.47 29.71
C LEU A 6 -19.16 -8.05 28.30
N LEU A 7 -20.09 -8.99 28.11
CA LEU A 7 -20.40 -9.56 26.79
C LEU A 7 -21.05 -8.53 25.85
N ILE A 8 -21.93 -7.68 26.38
CA ILE A 8 -22.56 -6.61 25.63
C ILE A 8 -21.50 -5.57 25.20
N SER A 9 -20.57 -5.18 26.07
CA SER A 9 -19.52 -4.22 25.72
C SER A 9 -18.57 -4.74 24.63
N ILE A 10 -18.27 -6.04 24.58
CA ILE A 10 -17.45 -6.67 23.54
C ILE A 10 -18.20 -6.62 22.19
N LEU A 11 -19.48 -6.98 22.16
CA LEU A 11 -20.29 -6.97 20.93
C LEU A 11 -20.46 -5.56 20.37
N PHE A 12 -20.61 -4.53 21.21
CA PHE A 12 -20.69 -3.13 20.76
C PHE A 12 -19.36 -2.60 20.26
N SER A 13 -18.24 -3.03 20.82
CA SER A 13 -16.91 -2.64 20.36
C SER A 13 -16.59 -3.17 18.97
N ASP A 14 -16.92 -4.43 18.69
CA ASP A 14 -16.68 -5.07 17.39
C ASP A 14 -17.53 -4.42 16.28
N THR A 15 -18.79 -4.14 16.55
CA THR A 15 -19.68 -3.48 15.57
C THR A 15 -19.25 -2.03 15.30
N LEU A 16 -18.76 -1.30 16.29
CA LEU A 16 -18.26 0.05 16.11
C LEU A 16 -16.98 0.10 15.27
N ASN A 17 -16.08 -0.84 15.51
CA ASN A 17 -14.83 -0.97 14.76
C ASN A 17 -15.08 -1.37 13.31
N GLN A 18 -16.00 -2.28 13.05
CA GLN A 18 -16.39 -2.65 11.70
C GLN A 18 -16.97 -1.48 10.91
N ASN A 19 -17.85 -0.68 11.52
CA ASN A 19 -18.40 0.52 10.90
C ASN A 19 -17.30 1.53 10.48
N LYS A 20 -16.25 1.70 11.28
CA LYS A 20 -15.12 2.60 10.97
C LYS A 20 -14.27 2.08 9.82
N ILE A 21 -14.04 0.77 9.76
CA ILE A 21 -13.36 0.12 8.63
C ILE A 21 -14.19 0.30 7.35
N ASP A 22 -15.50 0.12 7.41
CA ASP A 22 -16.40 0.30 6.27
C ASP A 22 -16.38 1.75 5.75
N LEU A 23 -16.35 2.74 6.64
CA LEU A 23 -16.21 4.15 6.28
C LEU A 23 -14.86 4.45 5.61
N LEU A 24 -13.78 3.86 6.09
CA LEU A 24 -12.46 3.97 5.46
C LEU A 24 -12.47 3.37 4.05
N ILE A 25 -13.03 2.17 3.91
CA ILE A 25 -13.19 1.50 2.61
C ILE A 25 -14.04 2.36 1.66
N GLU A 26 -15.14 2.93 2.14
CA GLU A 26 -15.99 3.81 1.37
C GLU A 26 -15.25 5.07 0.92
N HIS A 27 -14.47 5.69 1.82
CA HIS A 27 -13.66 6.86 1.51
C HIS A 27 -12.70 6.56 0.33
N TYR A 28 -11.91 5.49 0.43
CA TYR A 28 -10.94 5.15 -0.62
C TYR A 28 -11.60 4.62 -1.91
N SER A 29 -12.78 4.01 -1.83
CA SER A 29 -13.50 3.53 -3.02
C SER A 29 -13.99 4.67 -3.94
N LYS A 30 -14.12 5.88 -3.39
CA LYS A 30 -14.51 7.09 -4.12
C LYS A 30 -13.32 7.79 -4.79
N ILE A 31 -12.10 7.40 -4.45
CA ILE A 31 -10.88 7.97 -5.03
C ILE A 31 -10.58 7.26 -6.33
N ASN A 32 -10.71 7.97 -7.45
CA ASN A 32 -10.39 7.43 -8.77
C ASN A 32 -8.89 7.51 -9.08
N PHE A 33 -8.24 8.57 -8.62
CA PHE A 33 -6.82 8.81 -8.80
C PHE A 33 -6.26 9.53 -7.57
N PHE A 34 -5.10 9.12 -7.10
CA PHE A 34 -4.33 9.90 -6.13
C PHE A 34 -2.83 9.83 -6.43
N GLU A 35 -2.13 10.86 -5.99
CA GLU A 35 -0.69 10.96 -6.03
C GLU A 35 -0.18 11.37 -4.66
N THR A 36 0.88 10.75 -4.18
CA THR A 36 1.53 11.13 -2.94
C THR A 36 3.02 10.84 -3.00
N ASP A 37 3.81 11.71 -2.37
CA ASP A 37 5.20 11.43 -2.09
C ASP A 37 5.28 10.45 -0.92
N PHE A 38 6.27 9.57 -0.95
CA PHE A 38 6.52 8.65 0.15
C PHE A 38 8.01 8.53 0.45
N GLU A 39 8.29 8.10 1.67
CA GLU A 39 9.62 7.71 2.13
C GLU A 39 9.56 6.25 2.59
N LEU A 40 10.36 5.39 1.99
CA LEU A 40 10.52 3.99 2.37
C LEU A 40 11.79 3.83 3.21
N VAL A 41 11.65 3.39 4.44
CA VAL A 41 12.76 3.11 5.35
C VAL A 41 12.80 1.63 5.68
N THR A 42 13.94 0.99 5.42
CA THR A 42 14.19 -0.41 5.78
C THR A 42 15.05 -0.48 7.03
N TYR A 43 14.60 -1.24 8.01
CA TYR A 43 15.30 -1.53 9.25
C TYR A 43 15.80 -2.96 9.27
N LEU A 44 16.98 -3.18 9.84
CA LEU A 44 17.51 -4.49 10.21
C LEU A 44 17.84 -4.45 11.71
N SER A 45 17.29 -5.36 12.52
CA SER A 45 17.44 -5.37 13.97
C SER A 45 17.14 -3.99 14.61
N LYS A 46 16.07 -3.33 14.16
CA LYS A 46 15.63 -1.98 14.57
C LYS A 46 16.59 -0.83 14.22
N LYS A 47 17.66 -1.08 13.45
CA LYS A 47 18.56 -0.05 12.95
C LYS A 47 18.22 0.27 11.50
N GLU A 48 18.07 1.55 11.19
CA GLU A 48 17.90 2.00 9.81
C GLU A 48 19.08 1.56 8.95
N LYS A 49 18.79 1.00 7.77
CA LYS A 49 19.77 0.53 6.79
C LYS A 49 19.65 1.27 5.48
N PHE A 50 18.45 1.45 4.98
CA PHE A 50 18.18 2.07 3.70
C PHE A 50 17.03 3.05 3.83
N ARG A 51 17.12 4.16 3.10
CA ARG A 51 16.09 5.19 3.00
C ARG A 51 15.98 5.63 1.56
N ASN A 52 14.78 5.51 0.99
CA ASN A 52 14.48 5.91 -0.38
C ASN A 52 13.24 6.79 -0.40
N ASN A 53 13.28 7.84 -1.21
CA ASN A 53 12.14 8.71 -1.46
C ASN A 53 11.55 8.41 -2.83
N GLY A 54 10.25 8.56 -2.97
CA GLY A 54 9.58 8.30 -4.22
C GLY A 54 8.22 8.98 -4.30
N VAL A 55 7.60 8.80 -5.45
CA VAL A 55 6.23 9.24 -5.74
C VAL A 55 5.43 8.02 -6.14
N ILE A 56 4.23 7.87 -5.61
CA ILE A 56 3.26 6.89 -6.07
C ILE A 56 2.05 7.58 -6.67
N GLN A 57 1.65 7.11 -7.84
CA GLN A 57 0.39 7.42 -8.51
C GLN A 57 -0.46 6.17 -8.54
N VAL A 58 -1.72 6.27 -8.18
CA VAL A 58 -2.68 5.15 -8.19
C VAL A 58 -3.94 5.58 -8.91
N GLU A 59 -4.39 4.74 -9.83
CA GLU A 59 -5.65 4.86 -10.55
C GLU A 59 -6.35 3.50 -10.56
N LYS A 60 -7.39 3.33 -9.74
CA LYS A 60 -8.09 2.04 -9.57
C LYS A 60 -7.13 0.91 -9.19
N SER A 61 -6.94 -0.08 -10.08
CA SER A 61 -5.99 -1.17 -9.91
C SER A 61 -4.59 -0.87 -10.45
N ASN A 62 -4.46 0.16 -11.28
CA ASN A 62 -3.21 0.58 -11.88
C ASN A 62 -2.40 1.43 -10.89
N PHE A 63 -1.09 1.32 -10.93
CA PHE A 63 -0.22 2.23 -10.19
C PHE A 63 1.12 2.43 -10.90
N LYS A 64 1.77 3.54 -10.58
CA LYS A 64 3.13 3.88 -10.99
C LYS A 64 3.89 4.42 -9.80
N ILE A 65 5.07 3.86 -9.56
CA ILE A 65 5.97 4.25 -8.48
C ILE A 65 7.28 4.69 -9.12
N SER A 66 7.73 5.89 -8.77
CA SER A 66 9.05 6.39 -9.13
C SER A 66 9.91 6.49 -7.89
N ILE A 67 11.05 5.79 -7.88
CA ILE A 67 12.05 5.78 -6.79
C ILE A 67 13.41 5.96 -7.41
N ASN A 68 14.13 7.04 -7.06
CA ASN A 68 15.42 7.37 -7.65
C ASN A 68 15.34 7.38 -9.19
N ASP A 69 16.18 6.58 -9.85
CA ASP A 69 16.26 6.47 -11.31
C ASP A 69 15.41 5.31 -11.87
N GLU A 70 14.55 4.73 -11.06
CA GLU A 70 13.72 3.58 -11.42
C GLU A 70 12.24 3.93 -11.39
N VAL A 71 11.50 3.39 -12.36
CA VAL A 71 10.04 3.45 -12.42
C VAL A 71 9.49 2.04 -12.43
N TYR A 72 8.55 1.79 -11.55
CA TYR A 72 7.79 0.55 -11.48
C TYR A 72 6.33 0.87 -11.76
N ALA A 73 5.70 0.15 -12.68
CA ALA A 73 4.29 0.36 -12.96
C ALA A 73 3.55 -0.97 -13.14
N TYR A 74 2.33 -1.01 -12.63
CA TYR A 74 1.38 -2.07 -12.91
C TYR A 74 0.21 -1.47 -13.68
N LEU A 75 0.08 -1.85 -14.94
CA LEU A 75 -0.91 -1.32 -15.88
C LEU A 75 -1.51 -2.46 -16.69
N ASN A 76 -2.82 -2.64 -16.61
CA ASN A 76 -3.55 -3.59 -17.46
C ASN A 76 -2.96 -5.02 -17.43
N ASN A 77 -2.67 -5.55 -16.25
CA ASN A 77 -2.06 -6.86 -16.03
C ASN A 77 -0.61 -7.01 -16.55
N LYS A 78 0.07 -5.92 -16.82
CA LYS A 78 1.49 -5.89 -17.12
C LYS A 78 2.25 -5.16 -16.02
N PHE A 79 3.39 -5.68 -15.65
CA PHE A 79 4.31 -5.03 -14.74
C PHE A 79 5.53 -4.54 -15.52
N TYR A 80 5.81 -3.26 -15.36
CA TYR A 80 6.92 -2.57 -16.02
C TYR A 80 7.98 -2.23 -14.97
N THR A 81 9.23 -2.54 -15.30
CA THR A 81 10.40 -2.04 -14.57
C THR A 81 11.27 -1.27 -15.53
N ILE A 82 11.52 0.00 -15.23
CA ILE A 82 12.27 0.90 -16.10
C ILE A 82 13.45 1.44 -15.28
N SER A 83 14.66 1.18 -15.75
CA SER A 83 15.90 1.71 -15.20
C SER A 83 16.50 2.75 -16.15
N SER A 84 16.45 4.02 -15.74
CA SER A 84 17.03 5.10 -16.56
C SER A 84 18.55 5.02 -16.62
N THR A 85 19.19 4.59 -15.53
CA THR A 85 20.65 4.41 -15.45
C THR A 85 21.15 3.31 -16.40
N ASN A 86 20.44 2.18 -16.44
CA ASN A 86 20.83 1.03 -17.27
C ASN A 86 20.26 1.09 -18.67
N LYS A 87 19.35 2.03 -18.95
CA LYS A 87 18.55 2.09 -20.18
C LYS A 87 17.86 0.75 -20.47
N GLU A 88 17.19 0.20 -19.48
CA GLU A 88 16.52 -1.08 -19.56
C GLU A 88 15.03 -0.93 -19.23
N LEU A 89 14.19 -1.56 -20.04
CA LEU A 89 12.76 -1.69 -19.84
C LEU A 89 12.40 -3.18 -19.82
N THR A 90 11.95 -3.66 -18.67
CA THR A 90 11.41 -5.02 -18.54
C THR A 90 9.89 -4.97 -18.45
N ILE A 91 9.23 -5.80 -19.26
CA ILE A 91 7.77 -5.94 -19.30
C ILE A 91 7.43 -7.39 -18.92
N LEU A 92 6.76 -7.58 -17.80
CA LEU A 92 6.30 -8.87 -17.34
C LEU A 92 4.77 -8.98 -17.50
N ASN A 93 4.30 -9.97 -18.25
CA ASN A 93 2.88 -10.27 -18.34
C ASN A 93 2.42 -11.04 -17.10
N ILE A 94 1.64 -10.40 -16.25
CA ILE A 94 1.09 -11.03 -15.03
C ILE A 94 -0.22 -11.74 -15.38
N ASN A 95 -0.12 -12.79 -16.17
CA ASN A 95 -1.23 -13.70 -16.39
C ASN A 95 -1.21 -14.78 -15.29
N LYS A 96 -1.98 -14.56 -14.21
CA LYS A 96 -2.30 -15.57 -13.18
C LYS A 96 -1.27 -15.87 -12.08
N ASN A 97 -0.15 -15.18 -11.96
CA ASN A 97 0.75 -15.34 -10.82
C ASN A 97 0.52 -14.25 -9.77
N GLU A 98 -0.59 -14.34 -9.04
CA GLU A 98 -0.93 -13.42 -7.95
C GLU A 98 0.15 -13.36 -6.85
N ARG A 99 0.96 -14.41 -6.68
CA ARG A 99 2.03 -14.48 -5.68
C ARG A 99 3.13 -13.43 -5.86
N ILE A 100 3.54 -13.11 -7.08
CA ILE A 100 4.60 -12.11 -7.33
C ILE A 100 4.14 -10.72 -6.87
N ILE A 101 2.85 -10.44 -7.01
CA ILE A 101 2.23 -9.19 -6.59
C ILE A 101 2.25 -9.07 -5.07
N ASP A 102 1.93 -10.14 -4.35
CA ASP A 102 1.81 -10.13 -2.90
C ASP A 102 3.17 -10.06 -2.17
N GLU A 103 4.24 -10.51 -2.78
CA GLU A 103 5.56 -10.59 -2.14
C GLU A 103 6.39 -9.31 -2.29
N SER A 104 6.17 -8.53 -3.35
CA SER A 104 6.95 -7.31 -3.58
C SER A 104 6.54 -6.16 -2.66
N ILE A 105 7.53 -5.52 -2.03
CA ILE A 105 7.32 -4.28 -1.25
C ILE A 105 6.67 -3.17 -2.08
N LEU A 106 6.92 -3.11 -3.39
CA LEU A 106 6.39 -2.11 -4.29
C LEU A 106 4.86 -2.16 -4.38
N PHE A 107 4.28 -3.36 -4.39
CA PHE A 107 2.82 -3.52 -4.34
C PHE A 107 2.26 -3.14 -2.97
N LYS A 108 3.06 -3.33 -1.91
CA LYS A 108 2.68 -2.98 -0.53
C LYS A 108 2.71 -1.47 -0.26
N ILE A 109 3.31 -0.66 -1.13
CA ILE A 109 3.24 0.80 -1.06
C ILE A 109 1.85 1.30 -1.49
N ASN A 110 1.10 0.53 -2.31
CA ASN A 110 -0.23 0.93 -2.75
C ASN A 110 -1.28 0.69 -1.65
N PRO A 111 -1.86 1.75 -1.03
CA PRO A 111 -2.81 1.62 0.07
C PRO A 111 -4.13 0.92 -0.34
N LEU A 112 -4.54 0.99 -1.60
CA LEU A 112 -5.78 0.36 -2.06
C LEU A 112 -5.71 -1.17 -2.00
N ILE A 113 -4.52 -1.75 -2.10
CA ILE A 113 -4.32 -3.20 -1.94
C ILE A 113 -4.68 -3.63 -0.53
N PHE A 114 -4.26 -2.88 0.50
CA PHE A 114 -4.61 -3.20 1.89
C PHE A 114 -6.10 -3.04 2.15
N ILE A 115 -6.68 -1.97 1.65
CA ILE A 115 -8.11 -1.68 1.85
C ILE A 115 -8.97 -2.81 1.26
N LYS A 116 -8.58 -3.37 0.12
CA LYS A 116 -9.24 -4.55 -0.44
C LYS A 116 -9.08 -5.77 0.46
N LYS A 117 -7.87 -6.02 0.99
CA LYS A 117 -7.62 -7.14 1.94
C LYS A 117 -8.43 -7.01 3.23
N PHE A 118 -8.77 -5.79 3.68
CA PHE A 118 -9.59 -5.57 4.87
C PHE A 118 -11.02 -6.10 4.72
N LYS A 119 -11.58 -6.13 3.52
CA LYS A 119 -12.90 -6.71 3.26
C LYS A 119 -12.93 -8.24 3.39
N GLU A 120 -11.80 -8.87 3.16
CA GLU A 120 -11.71 -10.32 2.95
C GLU A 120 -11.22 -11.08 4.19
N ASN A 121 -10.75 -10.37 5.24
CA ASN A 121 -10.05 -10.99 6.37
C ASN A 121 -10.61 -10.61 7.74
N ASN A 122 -10.80 -11.62 8.58
CA ASN A 122 -11.25 -11.48 9.98
C ASN A 122 -10.10 -11.16 10.96
N ASN A 123 -8.85 -11.09 10.50
CA ASN A 123 -7.66 -10.88 11.34
C ASN A 123 -7.24 -9.40 11.39
N ILE A 124 -8.22 -8.52 11.44
CA ILE A 124 -8.00 -7.08 11.47
C ILE A 124 -8.46 -6.55 12.82
N THR A 125 -7.61 -5.75 13.45
CA THR A 125 -7.99 -4.95 14.61
C THR A 125 -7.95 -3.47 14.27
N PHE A 126 -8.93 -2.73 14.78
CA PHE A 126 -9.02 -1.30 14.65
C PHE A 126 -8.89 -0.67 16.03
N GLU A 127 -8.03 0.32 16.15
CA GLU A 127 -7.81 1.08 17.38
C GLU A 127 -7.86 2.58 17.06
N GLU A 128 -8.30 3.36 18.04
CA GLU A 128 -8.22 4.81 17.97
C GLU A 128 -7.30 5.29 19.10
N GLU A 129 -6.22 5.96 18.73
CA GLU A 129 -5.22 6.45 19.66
C GLU A 129 -4.71 7.83 19.21
N ASN A 130 -4.66 8.80 20.15
CA ASN A 130 -4.09 10.14 19.91
C ASN A 130 -4.64 10.83 18.64
N ASP A 131 -5.96 10.79 18.45
CA ASP A 131 -6.65 11.37 17.30
C ASP A 131 -6.28 10.73 15.94
N LYS A 132 -5.78 9.51 15.95
CA LYS A 132 -5.45 8.71 14.76
C LYS A 132 -6.15 7.36 14.79
N TYR A 133 -6.31 6.78 13.62
CA TYR A 133 -6.79 5.41 13.43
C TYR A 133 -5.63 4.49 13.15
N ILE A 134 -5.55 3.39 13.89
CA ILE A 134 -4.54 2.35 13.72
C ILE A 134 -5.26 1.08 13.29
N ILE A 135 -4.89 0.57 12.12
CA ILE A 135 -5.35 -0.74 11.65
C ILE A 135 -4.18 -1.71 11.72
N ARG A 136 -4.38 -2.81 12.43
CA ARG A 136 -3.42 -3.91 12.45
C ARG A 136 -3.98 -5.10 11.71
N TYR A 137 -3.18 -5.63 10.81
CA TYR A 137 -3.46 -6.85 10.09
C TYR A 137 -2.32 -7.86 10.36
N ILE A 138 -2.67 -9.10 10.65
CA ILE A 138 -1.70 -10.17 10.94
C ILE A 138 -1.97 -11.31 9.96
N SER A 139 -0.95 -11.64 9.17
CA SER A 139 -0.91 -12.83 8.34
C SER A 139 0.10 -13.85 8.87
N GLU A 140 0.19 -15.00 8.22
CA GLU A 140 1.19 -16.03 8.54
C GLU A 140 2.63 -15.50 8.42
N TYR A 141 2.89 -14.64 7.44
CA TYR A 141 4.25 -14.19 7.09
C TYR A 141 4.58 -12.79 7.56
N GLU A 142 3.59 -11.95 7.79
CA GLU A 142 3.78 -10.52 8.00
C GLU A 142 2.74 -9.93 8.96
N LYS A 143 3.16 -8.86 9.64
CA LYS A 143 2.29 -7.98 10.43
C LYS A 143 2.33 -6.59 9.82
N TYR A 144 1.16 -5.96 9.73
CA TYR A 144 1.01 -4.60 9.26
C TYR A 144 0.45 -3.73 10.36
N ASN A 145 1.06 -2.57 10.57
CA ASN A 145 0.51 -1.47 11.34
C ASN A 145 0.27 -0.31 10.37
N ILE A 146 -0.98 0.08 10.17
CA ILE A 146 -1.36 1.12 9.21
C ILE A 146 -1.99 2.26 9.98
N LEU A 147 -1.41 3.44 9.84
CA LEU A 147 -1.81 4.65 10.56
C LEU A 147 -2.51 5.63 9.61
N PHE A 148 -3.68 6.08 10.00
CA PHE A 148 -4.46 7.10 9.30
C PHE A 148 -4.76 8.29 10.23
N GLU A 149 -4.88 9.47 9.65
CA GLU A 149 -5.51 10.61 10.33
C GLU A 149 -7.03 10.38 10.45
N LYS A 150 -7.72 11.18 11.27
CA LYS A 150 -9.19 11.09 11.43
C LYS A 150 -9.97 11.40 10.14
N ASN A 151 -9.39 12.15 9.24
CA ASN A 151 -9.96 12.43 7.92
C ASN A 151 -9.67 11.30 6.89
N TYR A 152 -9.10 10.17 7.36
CA TYR A 152 -8.69 9.00 6.58
C TYR A 152 -7.46 9.20 5.70
N ASP A 153 -6.72 10.29 5.83
CA ASP A 153 -5.42 10.42 5.16
C ASP A 153 -4.43 9.38 5.71
N LEU A 154 -3.80 8.64 4.80
CA LEU A 154 -2.80 7.65 5.15
C LEU A 154 -1.50 8.33 5.59
N VAL A 155 -1.05 8.00 6.80
CA VAL A 155 0.18 8.56 7.39
C VAL A 155 1.38 7.63 7.15
N ASN A 156 1.24 6.36 7.54
CA ASN A 156 2.29 5.38 7.31
C ASN A 156 1.76 3.95 7.29
N ILE A 157 2.57 3.08 6.70
CA ILE A 157 2.43 1.63 6.74
C ILE A 157 3.74 1.07 7.30
N GLU A 158 3.66 0.30 8.37
CA GLU A 158 4.78 -0.48 8.89
C GLU A 158 4.55 -1.96 8.61
N ILE A 159 5.55 -2.62 8.03
CA ILE A 159 5.52 -4.04 7.66
C ILE A 159 6.62 -4.75 8.43
N ILE A 160 6.23 -5.71 9.25
CA ILE A 160 7.14 -6.52 10.07
C ILE A 160 7.05 -7.95 9.56
N TYR A 161 8.17 -8.48 9.06
CA TYR A 161 8.23 -9.85 8.56
C TYR A 161 8.40 -10.83 9.72
N ASN A 162 7.51 -11.84 9.79
CA ASN A 162 7.61 -12.87 10.80
C ASN A 162 8.91 -13.69 10.58
N ASN A 163 9.58 -14.04 11.65
CA ASN A 163 10.86 -14.77 11.60
C ASN A 163 12.01 -14.04 10.88
N SER A 164 11.94 -12.72 10.79
CA SER A 164 13.00 -11.88 10.21
C SER A 164 13.30 -10.70 11.13
N GLU A 165 14.53 -10.23 11.11
CA GLU A 165 14.93 -8.98 11.77
C GLU A 165 14.63 -7.75 10.89
N ILE A 166 14.10 -7.97 9.70
CA ILE A 166 13.79 -6.91 8.74
C ILE A 166 12.39 -6.37 8.99
N SER A 167 12.26 -5.06 8.94
CA SER A 167 10.97 -4.37 8.84
C SER A 167 11.09 -3.19 7.88
N ASN A 168 9.96 -2.85 7.25
CA ASN A 168 9.85 -1.70 6.38
C ASN A 168 8.85 -0.72 6.96
N LYS A 169 9.13 0.57 6.86
CA LYS A 169 8.20 1.62 7.19
C LYS A 169 8.08 2.60 6.04
N ILE A 170 6.86 2.85 5.62
CA ILE A 170 6.55 3.72 4.51
C ILE A 170 5.79 4.91 5.09
N PHE A 171 6.35 6.10 4.98
CA PHE A 171 5.72 7.34 5.37
C PHE A 171 5.14 8.01 4.14
N PHE A 172 3.93 8.50 4.22
CA PHE A 172 3.27 9.22 3.14
C PHE A 172 3.17 10.69 3.48
N SER A 173 3.43 11.53 2.51
CA SER A 173 3.08 12.95 2.57
C SER A 173 1.58 13.11 2.37
N GLN A 174 1.08 14.33 2.57
CA GLN A 174 -0.32 14.62 2.36
C GLN A 174 -0.77 14.18 0.95
N THR A 175 -1.77 13.31 0.92
CA THR A 175 -2.32 12.81 -0.34
C THR A 175 -2.91 13.96 -1.14
N ARG A 176 -2.47 14.12 -2.38
CA ARG A 176 -3.05 15.07 -3.31
C ARG A 176 -4.18 14.37 -4.06
N ASN A 177 -5.42 14.63 -3.66
CA ASN A 177 -6.59 14.17 -4.39
C ASN A 177 -6.72 14.99 -5.67
N ILE A 178 -6.12 14.52 -6.73
CA ILE A 178 -6.28 15.12 -8.04
C ILE A 178 -7.48 14.42 -8.68
N ASN A 179 -8.68 14.97 -8.49
CA ASN A 179 -9.89 14.60 -9.24
C ASN A 179 -9.80 15.04 -10.72
N ILE A 180 -8.64 14.90 -11.33
CA ILE A 180 -8.42 15.20 -12.74
C ILE A 180 -8.46 13.84 -13.45
N ASN A 181 -9.12 13.77 -14.60
CA ASN A 181 -9.05 12.64 -15.53
C ASN A 181 -7.59 12.48 -16.02
N ARG A 182 -6.74 11.93 -15.18
CA ARG A 182 -5.39 11.50 -15.53
C ARG A 182 -5.38 10.00 -15.59
N ASN A 183 -4.94 9.47 -16.70
CA ASN A 183 -4.61 8.06 -16.83
C ASN A 183 -3.13 7.87 -16.47
N ILE A 184 -2.84 6.78 -15.77
CA ILE A 184 -1.46 6.36 -15.58
C ILE A 184 -1.04 5.63 -16.84
N GLU A 185 -0.01 6.14 -17.51
CA GLU A 185 0.48 5.59 -18.78
C GLU A 185 2.00 5.43 -18.77
N ILE A 186 2.48 4.48 -19.55
CA ILE A 186 3.88 4.33 -19.95
C ILE A 186 3.89 4.47 -21.47
N ASP A 187 4.40 5.59 -21.96
CA ASP A 187 4.62 5.76 -23.41
C ASP A 187 5.92 5.04 -23.79
N LEU A 188 5.79 3.93 -24.50
CA LEU A 188 6.95 3.16 -24.96
C LEU A 188 7.83 3.93 -25.94
N ASN A 189 7.32 5.00 -26.54
CA ASN A 189 8.11 5.87 -27.40
C ASN A 189 9.20 6.64 -26.65
N ASP A 190 9.01 6.88 -25.35
CA ASP A 190 10.00 7.53 -24.49
C ASP A 190 11.23 6.63 -24.23
N TYR A 191 11.11 5.33 -24.54
CA TYR A 191 12.11 4.29 -24.23
C TYR A 191 12.67 3.62 -25.48
N LYS A 192 12.64 4.28 -26.65
CA LYS A 192 13.11 3.71 -27.94
C LYS A 192 14.57 3.31 -27.96
N ASP A 193 15.38 3.96 -27.12
CA ASP A 193 16.82 3.70 -26.99
C ASP A 193 17.16 2.77 -25.80
N TYR A 194 16.12 2.17 -25.20
CA TYR A 194 16.28 1.23 -24.10
C TYR A 194 16.33 -0.20 -24.62
N TYR A 195 17.08 -1.03 -23.91
CA TYR A 195 16.98 -2.47 -24.09
C TYR A 195 15.65 -2.97 -23.53
N VAL A 196 14.82 -3.58 -24.37
CA VAL A 196 13.48 -4.06 -24.00
C VAL A 196 13.53 -5.57 -23.79
N ASN A 197 13.13 -6.02 -22.61
CA ASN A 197 13.02 -7.41 -22.21
C ASN A 197 11.54 -7.74 -21.92
N GLU A 198 10.93 -8.62 -22.73
CA GLU A 198 9.55 -9.07 -22.52
C GLU A 198 9.56 -10.52 -21.99
N LEU A 199 8.90 -10.78 -20.84
CA LEU A 199 8.86 -12.04 -20.11
C LEU A 199 7.42 -12.57 -19.94
#